data_0ad45d9caf37077ae549c0a88fa09b0e
#
_entry.id   0ad45d9caf37077ae549c0a88fa09b0e
#
_cell.length_a   1.000
_cell.length_b   1.000
_cell.length_c   1.000
_cell.angle_alpha   90.00
_cell.angle_beta   90.00
_cell.angle_gamma   90.00
#
_symmetry.space_group_name_H-M   'P 1'
#
loop_
_entity.id
_entity.type
_entity.pdbx_description
1 polymer ?
#
loop_
_entity_poly.entity_id
_entity_poly.type
_entity_poly.pdbx_seq_one_letter_code
_entity_poly.pdbx_strand_id
1 'polypeptide(L)'
;MFQSITLLGQIASVDLSGFAKVTSLVVLPFAHEDLAIILGGYIIVNKLMPVSLVALSIYGGIVASDFALYGLGYAARHVPWLSRYAVDDRVRRFGDTLKHNVFGLVALCRVVPGVVFVAFVACGWARVSLWRFAAASLIVSALYLPLMLYLVIVFGDALDDNIGFWAWPMLFAAIGATSFARKRVFAFRKSVVPDIAADTTPTESCRGMPPLSRADHKVAMAERIPPALFYLPLVFNWIRLGLRHGSMTLPTAANPTIFNGGMWGESKSSYFFDVTPAERKWIADFVVVKRNPGTESLSGDIERANRALGDAGIAFPLIAKPDIGWHGHGVRRIDSAEALENYLANFPASSTLMLQRYVSYPGEAAVLYARLPGETSGRIISLTLRYFPQVLGDGRSTVRQLIAGNARAQWKSALHLGVDPTHRGVDPLDLDRVPEQGEVVRIALIGNQRAGALYRDGRRHITAALDERFDLIARGMTEFHYGRFDVRFESVEALMRGEDFSILEINGIGGEAIDCWDPRLPV
;
A
#
# COMPACT_ATOMS: atom_id res chain seq x y z
N MET A 1 -24.93 4.95 3.10
CA MET A 1 -24.41 5.13 4.46
C MET A 1 -25.35 5.99 5.32
N PHE A 2 -25.72 7.18 4.91
CA PHE A 2 -26.79 7.98 5.58
C PHE A 2 -28.11 7.21 5.74
N GLN A 3 -28.51 6.40 4.77
CA GLN A 3 -29.70 5.56 4.86
C GLN A 3 -29.63 4.51 5.98
N SER A 4 -28.46 3.99 6.31
CA SER A 4 -28.30 3.00 7.39
C SER A 4 -28.42 3.63 8.79
N ILE A 5 -27.91 4.85 8.97
CA ILE A 5 -28.03 5.60 10.23
C ILE A 5 -29.48 6.07 10.42
N THR A 6 -30.12 6.52 9.35
CA THR A 6 -31.55 6.88 9.36
C THR A 6 -32.42 5.66 9.64
N LEU A 7 -32.05 4.48 9.11
CA LEU A 7 -32.73 3.22 9.37
C LEU A 7 -32.58 2.78 10.84
N LEU A 8 -31.39 2.91 11.40
CA LEU A 8 -31.12 2.64 12.83
C LEU A 8 -31.85 3.61 13.74
N GLY A 9 -31.93 4.90 13.39
CA GLY A 9 -32.72 5.89 14.08
C GLY A 9 -34.24 5.59 13.99
N GLN A 10 -34.71 5.14 12.84
CA GLN A 10 -36.10 4.72 12.66
C GLN A 10 -36.42 3.43 13.44
N ILE A 11 -35.55 2.44 13.50
CA ILE A 11 -35.72 1.24 14.31
C ILE A 11 -35.73 1.58 15.80
N ALA A 12 -34.89 2.52 16.24
CA ALA A 12 -34.81 2.94 17.64
C ALA A 12 -36.00 3.85 18.06
N SER A 13 -36.61 4.57 17.14
CA SER A 13 -37.79 5.42 17.38
C SER A 13 -39.15 4.65 17.34
N VAL A 14 -39.13 3.39 16.87
CA VAL A 14 -40.30 2.51 17.02
C VAL A 14 -40.44 2.18 18.50
N ASP A 15 -41.67 2.33 19.04
CA ASP A 15 -42.00 2.00 20.44
C ASP A 15 -42.04 0.47 20.64
N LEU A 16 -40.83 -0.14 20.48
CA LEU A 16 -40.62 -1.57 20.70
C LEU A 16 -40.76 -1.87 22.17
N SER A 17 -41.48 -2.94 22.52
CA SER A 17 -41.52 -3.45 23.88
C SER A 17 -40.11 -3.67 24.42
N GLY A 18 -39.88 -3.53 25.72
CA GLY A 18 -38.56 -3.76 26.31
C GLY A 18 -37.94 -5.09 25.91
N PHE A 19 -38.78 -6.12 25.72
CA PHE A 19 -38.38 -7.44 25.23
C PHE A 19 -37.81 -7.39 23.80
N ALA A 20 -38.43 -6.66 22.89
CA ALA A 20 -37.94 -6.54 21.50
C ALA A 20 -36.60 -5.81 21.43
N LYS A 21 -36.37 -4.79 22.28
CA LYS A 21 -35.07 -4.09 22.37
C LYS A 21 -33.97 -5.03 22.85
N VAL A 22 -34.23 -5.81 23.91
CA VAL A 22 -33.28 -6.82 24.43
C VAL A 22 -32.95 -7.87 23.36
N THR A 23 -34.00 -8.42 22.72
CA THR A 23 -33.81 -9.43 21.67
C THR A 23 -33.00 -8.90 20.50
N SER A 24 -33.24 -7.67 20.07
CA SER A 24 -32.44 -7.03 19.01
C SER A 24 -30.97 -6.91 19.39
N LEU A 25 -30.66 -6.49 20.62
CA LEU A 25 -29.28 -6.38 21.11
C LEU A 25 -28.57 -7.73 21.26
N VAL A 26 -29.31 -8.82 21.52
CA VAL A 26 -28.74 -10.18 21.59
C VAL A 26 -28.52 -10.77 20.20
N VAL A 27 -29.44 -10.51 19.25
CA VAL A 27 -29.37 -11.10 17.91
C VAL A 27 -28.44 -10.33 16.96
N LEU A 28 -28.37 -9.01 17.08
CA LEU A 28 -27.60 -8.15 16.19
C LEU A 28 -26.11 -8.53 16.12
N PRO A 29 -25.41 -8.95 17.20
CA PRO A 29 -24.02 -9.42 17.14
C PRO A 29 -23.77 -10.60 16.19
N PHE A 30 -24.76 -11.43 15.91
CA PHE A 30 -24.65 -12.51 14.91
C PHE A 30 -24.51 -11.99 13.48
N ALA A 31 -25.06 -10.80 13.21
CA ALA A 31 -24.97 -10.15 11.91
C ALA A 31 -23.81 -9.15 11.89
N HIS A 32 -23.71 -8.32 12.92
CA HIS A 32 -22.70 -7.25 12.98
C HIS A 32 -22.51 -6.74 14.43
N GLU A 33 -21.42 -7.10 15.05
CA GLU A 33 -21.12 -6.78 16.46
C GLU A 33 -21.04 -5.26 16.71
N ASP A 34 -20.36 -4.53 15.81
CA ASP A 34 -20.18 -3.07 15.97
C ASP A 34 -21.53 -2.32 15.90
N LEU A 35 -22.46 -2.77 15.07
CA LEU A 35 -23.80 -2.19 15.00
C LEU A 35 -24.59 -2.39 16.31
N ALA A 36 -24.39 -3.53 16.98
CA ALA A 36 -25.02 -3.79 18.28
C ALA A 36 -24.48 -2.83 19.35
N ILE A 37 -23.17 -2.56 19.33
CA ILE A 37 -22.50 -1.63 20.27
C ILE A 37 -22.97 -0.19 20.02
N ILE A 38 -23.04 0.25 18.76
CA ILE A 38 -23.52 1.60 18.40
C ILE A 38 -24.99 1.76 18.80
N LEU A 39 -25.84 0.79 18.48
CA LEU A 39 -27.25 0.81 18.89
C LEU A 39 -27.38 0.82 20.41
N GLY A 40 -26.57 0.04 21.11
CA GLY A 40 -26.52 0.03 22.59
C GLY A 40 -26.13 1.38 23.17
N GLY A 41 -25.10 2.02 22.60
CA GLY A 41 -24.68 3.38 22.98
C GLY A 41 -25.82 4.40 22.77
N TYR A 42 -26.50 4.35 21.63
CA TYR A 42 -27.66 5.19 21.36
C TYR A 42 -28.79 4.98 22.39
N ILE A 43 -29.12 3.72 22.70
CA ILE A 43 -30.15 3.37 23.70
C ILE A 43 -29.76 3.90 25.10
N ILE A 44 -28.49 3.84 25.49
CA ILE A 44 -27.98 4.33 26.78
C ILE A 44 -28.06 5.88 26.83
N VAL A 45 -27.56 6.57 25.82
CA VAL A 45 -27.56 8.04 25.77
C VAL A 45 -28.97 8.60 25.83
N ASN A 46 -29.94 7.97 25.13
CA ASN A 46 -31.32 8.38 25.14
C ASN A 46 -32.12 7.83 26.35
N LYS A 47 -31.48 7.18 27.32
CA LYS A 47 -32.09 6.64 28.55
C LYS A 47 -33.25 5.68 28.30
N LEU A 48 -33.24 4.96 27.17
CA LEU A 48 -34.30 4.05 26.77
C LEU A 48 -34.25 2.70 27.49
N MET A 49 -33.10 2.34 28.07
CA MET A 49 -32.90 1.14 28.89
C MET A 49 -31.73 1.36 29.88
N PRO A 50 -31.70 0.62 31.03
CA PRO A 50 -30.59 0.64 31.96
C PRO A 50 -29.28 0.16 31.30
N VAL A 51 -28.17 0.82 31.61
CA VAL A 51 -26.83 0.51 31.07
C VAL A 51 -26.46 -0.97 31.27
N SER A 52 -26.74 -1.51 32.46
CA SER A 52 -26.45 -2.91 32.79
C SER A 52 -27.21 -3.89 31.90
N LEU A 53 -28.45 -3.61 31.60
CA LEU A 53 -29.29 -4.49 30.76
C LEU A 53 -28.82 -4.44 29.29
N VAL A 54 -28.46 -3.26 28.78
CA VAL A 54 -27.91 -3.10 27.43
C VAL A 54 -26.57 -3.85 27.34
N ALA A 55 -25.65 -3.62 28.28
CA ALA A 55 -24.33 -4.27 28.29
C ALA A 55 -24.44 -5.79 28.38
N LEU A 56 -25.30 -6.33 29.26
CA LEU A 56 -25.52 -7.78 29.40
C LEU A 56 -26.14 -8.38 28.13
N SER A 57 -27.09 -7.69 27.49
CA SER A 57 -27.71 -8.16 26.25
C SER A 57 -26.70 -8.28 25.11
N ILE A 58 -25.91 -7.24 24.88
CA ILE A 58 -24.85 -7.24 23.85
C ILE A 58 -23.78 -8.27 24.19
N TYR A 59 -23.31 -8.33 25.42
CA TYR A 59 -22.31 -9.30 25.88
C TYR A 59 -22.77 -10.74 25.63
N GLY A 60 -24.01 -11.07 26.02
CA GLY A 60 -24.59 -12.38 25.79
C GLY A 60 -24.69 -12.72 24.29
N GLY A 61 -25.09 -11.75 23.46
CA GLY A 61 -25.14 -11.89 22.01
C GLY A 61 -23.77 -12.12 21.39
N ILE A 62 -22.77 -11.36 21.80
CA ILE A 62 -21.37 -11.51 21.34
C ILE A 62 -20.83 -12.89 21.66
N VAL A 63 -20.95 -13.32 22.92
CA VAL A 63 -20.46 -14.63 23.34
C VAL A 63 -21.21 -15.75 22.62
N ALA A 64 -22.53 -15.65 22.48
CA ALA A 64 -23.32 -16.65 21.76
C ALA A 64 -22.92 -16.74 20.28
N SER A 65 -22.68 -15.62 19.62
CA SER A 65 -22.19 -15.60 18.24
C SER A 65 -20.82 -16.25 18.08
N ASP A 66 -19.89 -16.02 19.03
CA ASP A 66 -18.56 -16.63 19.04
C ASP A 66 -18.64 -18.16 19.12
N PHE A 67 -19.48 -18.66 20.02
CA PHE A 67 -19.70 -20.11 20.14
C PHE A 67 -20.40 -20.69 18.92
N ALA A 68 -21.32 -19.97 18.30
CA ALA A 68 -21.94 -20.40 17.05
C ALA A 68 -20.92 -20.54 15.93
N LEU A 69 -20.01 -19.58 15.77
CA LEU A 69 -18.94 -19.63 14.76
C LEU A 69 -17.93 -20.76 15.03
N TYR A 70 -17.54 -20.95 16.28
CA TYR A 70 -16.70 -22.08 16.67
C TYR A 70 -17.40 -23.42 16.37
N GLY A 71 -18.69 -23.55 16.74
CA GLY A 71 -19.51 -24.72 16.46
C GLY A 71 -19.66 -25.01 14.98
N LEU A 72 -19.85 -23.96 14.15
CA LEU A 72 -19.90 -24.07 12.70
C LEU A 72 -18.58 -24.68 12.14
N GLY A 73 -17.43 -24.19 12.61
CA GLY A 73 -16.11 -24.72 12.21
C GLY A 73 -15.92 -26.18 12.64
N TYR A 74 -16.35 -26.51 13.84
CA TYR A 74 -16.30 -27.87 14.35
C TYR A 74 -17.22 -28.82 13.56
N ALA A 75 -18.44 -28.41 13.24
CA ALA A 75 -19.41 -29.17 12.44
C ALA A 75 -18.94 -29.33 10.98
N ALA A 76 -18.40 -28.28 10.36
CA ALA A 76 -17.93 -28.29 8.98
C ALA A 76 -16.87 -29.38 8.73
N ARG A 77 -16.11 -29.77 9.73
CA ARG A 77 -15.12 -30.83 9.65
C ARG A 77 -15.73 -32.23 9.39
N HIS A 78 -16.99 -32.44 9.78
CA HIS A 78 -17.68 -33.71 9.59
C HIS A 78 -18.34 -33.82 8.21
N VAL A 79 -18.28 -32.76 7.39
CA VAL A 79 -18.77 -32.76 6.01
C VAL A 79 -17.75 -33.44 5.10
N PRO A 80 -18.08 -34.53 4.39
CA PRO A 80 -17.11 -35.41 3.68
C PRO A 80 -16.23 -34.67 2.66
N TRP A 81 -16.78 -33.70 1.92
CA TRP A 81 -16.00 -32.97 0.92
C TRP A 81 -15.07 -31.91 1.53
N LEU A 82 -15.39 -31.39 2.71
CA LEU A 82 -14.57 -30.43 3.45
C LEU A 82 -13.50 -31.13 4.28
N SER A 83 -13.76 -32.31 4.81
CA SER A 83 -12.84 -33.04 5.69
C SER A 83 -11.50 -33.36 5.01
N ARG A 84 -11.48 -33.51 3.67
CA ARG A 84 -10.25 -33.74 2.90
C ARG A 84 -9.22 -32.61 3.05
N TYR A 85 -9.67 -31.37 3.26
CA TYR A 85 -8.77 -30.23 3.51
C TYR A 85 -8.17 -30.23 4.92
N ALA A 86 -8.74 -30.98 5.85
CA ALA A 86 -8.20 -31.09 7.20
C ALA A 86 -6.89 -31.92 7.27
N VAL A 87 -6.57 -32.64 6.21
CA VAL A 87 -5.37 -33.51 6.13
C VAL A 87 -4.18 -32.73 5.55
N ASP A 88 -4.38 -31.55 4.96
CA ASP A 88 -3.29 -30.73 4.41
C ASP A 88 -2.35 -30.27 5.55
N ASP A 89 -1.05 -30.51 5.38
CA ASP A 89 -0.03 -30.16 6.37
C ASP A 89 0.06 -28.63 6.66
N ARG A 90 -0.39 -27.80 5.74
CA ARG A 90 -0.46 -26.35 5.92
C ARG A 90 -1.58 -25.98 6.90
N VAL A 91 -2.75 -26.63 6.75
CA VAL A 91 -3.90 -26.45 7.63
C VAL A 91 -3.58 -26.98 9.03
N ARG A 92 -2.87 -28.09 9.15
CA ARG A 92 -2.43 -28.64 10.44
C ARG A 92 -1.47 -27.71 11.17
N ARG A 93 -0.44 -27.18 10.49
CA ARG A 93 0.52 -26.21 11.06
C ARG A 93 -0.16 -24.91 11.49
N PHE A 94 -1.08 -24.41 10.70
CA PHE A 94 -1.89 -23.24 11.08
C PHE A 94 -2.74 -23.52 12.32
N GLY A 95 -3.39 -24.69 12.37
CA GLY A 95 -4.16 -25.16 13.53
C GLY A 95 -3.34 -25.23 14.81
N ASP A 96 -2.09 -25.71 14.73
CA ASP A 96 -1.21 -25.79 15.91
C ASP A 96 -0.79 -24.39 16.39
N THR A 97 -0.59 -23.45 15.50
CA THR A 97 -0.34 -22.03 15.86
C THR A 97 -1.53 -21.42 16.61
N LEU A 98 -2.76 -21.71 16.17
CA LEU A 98 -4.00 -21.24 16.82
C LEU A 98 -4.16 -21.81 18.24
N LYS A 99 -3.79 -23.08 18.46
CA LYS A 99 -3.87 -23.76 19.76
C LYS A 99 -2.96 -23.13 20.83
N HIS A 100 -1.82 -22.57 20.43
CA HIS A 100 -0.82 -22.03 21.38
C HIS A 100 -1.14 -20.63 21.89
N ASN A 101 -1.95 -19.84 21.19
CA ASN A 101 -2.22 -18.45 21.58
C ASN A 101 -3.67 -18.01 21.32
N VAL A 102 -4.61 -18.73 21.89
CA VAL A 102 -6.05 -18.48 21.69
C VAL A 102 -6.47 -17.11 22.21
N PHE A 103 -5.97 -16.68 23.37
CA PHE A 103 -6.28 -15.36 23.93
C PHE A 103 -5.84 -14.21 23.03
N GLY A 104 -4.61 -14.27 22.56
CA GLY A 104 -4.10 -13.24 21.64
C GLY A 104 -4.85 -13.21 20.32
N LEU A 105 -5.27 -14.38 19.81
CA LEU A 105 -6.09 -14.47 18.61
C LEU A 105 -7.47 -13.83 18.81
N VAL A 106 -8.18 -14.19 19.88
CA VAL A 106 -9.51 -13.64 20.18
C VAL A 106 -9.42 -12.12 20.38
N ALA A 107 -8.41 -11.63 21.12
CA ALA A 107 -8.18 -10.20 21.30
C ALA A 107 -7.91 -9.49 19.96
N LEU A 108 -7.07 -10.07 19.10
CA LEU A 108 -6.78 -9.52 17.77
C LEU A 108 -8.05 -9.45 16.91
N CYS A 109 -8.86 -10.50 16.94
CA CYS A 109 -10.08 -10.56 16.14
C CYS A 109 -11.10 -9.50 16.52
N ARG A 110 -11.18 -9.10 17.81
CA ARG A 110 -12.06 -8.00 18.27
C ARG A 110 -11.64 -6.65 17.71
N VAL A 111 -10.36 -6.52 17.38
CA VAL A 111 -9.77 -5.27 16.95
C VAL A 111 -9.80 -5.13 15.42
N VAL A 112 -9.77 -6.25 14.69
CA VAL A 112 -9.71 -6.27 13.23
C VAL A 112 -11.08 -6.66 12.66
N PRO A 113 -11.84 -5.71 12.06
CA PRO A 113 -13.16 -6.00 11.49
C PRO A 113 -13.11 -7.10 10.43
N GLY A 114 -14.11 -7.99 10.45
CA GLY A 114 -14.27 -9.05 9.44
C GLY A 114 -13.41 -10.29 9.64
N VAL A 115 -12.46 -10.30 10.58
CA VAL A 115 -11.58 -11.45 10.84
C VAL A 115 -12.22 -12.44 11.83
N VAL A 116 -13.16 -12.00 12.67
CA VAL A 116 -13.84 -12.81 13.69
C VAL A 116 -14.42 -14.10 13.08
N PHE A 117 -15.17 -13.97 11.99
CA PHE A 117 -15.81 -15.11 11.31
C PHE A 117 -14.79 -16.17 10.91
N VAL A 118 -13.76 -15.78 10.15
CA VAL A 118 -12.75 -16.72 9.62
C VAL A 118 -11.94 -17.35 10.75
N ALA A 119 -11.53 -16.55 11.74
CA ALA A 119 -10.69 -17.01 12.83
C ALA A 119 -11.41 -17.97 13.78
N PHE A 120 -12.68 -17.69 14.12
CA PHE A 120 -13.42 -18.54 15.08
C PHE A 120 -13.92 -19.82 14.42
N VAL A 121 -14.31 -19.78 13.14
CA VAL A 121 -14.55 -20.99 12.34
C VAL A 121 -13.25 -21.82 12.24
N ALA A 122 -12.10 -21.19 12.02
CA ALA A 122 -10.81 -21.90 12.00
C ALA A 122 -10.44 -22.52 13.35
N CYS A 123 -10.77 -21.87 14.47
CA CYS A 123 -10.58 -22.43 15.83
C CYS A 123 -11.40 -23.72 16.03
N GLY A 124 -12.65 -23.72 15.61
CA GLY A 124 -13.51 -24.93 15.65
C GLY A 124 -12.98 -26.04 14.74
N TRP A 125 -12.61 -25.70 13.51
CA TRP A 125 -12.02 -26.62 12.55
C TRP A 125 -10.71 -27.26 13.05
N ALA A 126 -9.80 -26.46 13.63
CA ALA A 126 -8.52 -26.89 14.18
C ALA A 126 -8.63 -27.64 15.52
N ARG A 127 -9.82 -27.83 16.08
CA ARG A 127 -10.06 -28.40 17.41
C ARG A 127 -9.27 -27.69 18.51
N VAL A 128 -9.26 -26.37 18.49
CA VAL A 128 -8.79 -25.59 19.63
C VAL A 128 -9.62 -26.00 20.86
N SER A 129 -8.98 -26.14 22.02
CA SER A 129 -9.71 -26.52 23.24
C SER A 129 -10.90 -25.57 23.49
N LEU A 130 -12.12 -26.12 23.53
CA LEU A 130 -13.33 -25.34 23.74
C LEU A 130 -13.26 -24.50 25.01
N TRP A 131 -12.68 -25.08 26.08
CA TRP A 131 -12.51 -24.36 27.36
C TRP A 131 -11.58 -23.15 27.23
N ARG A 132 -10.46 -23.28 26.51
CA ARG A 132 -9.53 -22.16 26.26
C ARG A 132 -10.16 -21.10 25.38
N PHE A 133 -10.92 -21.51 24.36
CA PHE A 133 -11.65 -20.60 23.49
C PHE A 133 -12.76 -19.87 24.27
N ALA A 134 -13.53 -20.60 25.09
CA ALA A 134 -14.57 -20.04 25.94
C ALA A 134 -14.02 -19.00 26.93
N ALA A 135 -12.95 -19.37 27.65
CA ALA A 135 -12.31 -18.45 28.59
C ALA A 135 -11.79 -17.18 27.88
N ALA A 136 -11.16 -17.35 26.68
CA ALA A 136 -10.68 -16.22 25.91
C ALA A 136 -11.84 -15.33 25.42
N SER A 137 -12.90 -15.90 24.84
CA SER A 137 -14.07 -15.16 24.40
C SER A 137 -14.74 -14.40 25.53
N LEU A 138 -15.00 -15.06 26.65
CA LEU A 138 -15.64 -14.43 27.83
C LEU A 138 -14.80 -13.27 28.39
N ILE A 139 -13.50 -13.49 28.65
CA ILE A 139 -12.64 -12.48 29.26
C ILE A 139 -12.40 -11.31 28.31
N VAL A 140 -12.06 -11.59 27.05
CA VAL A 140 -11.78 -10.53 26.09
C VAL A 140 -13.03 -9.70 25.81
N SER A 141 -14.19 -10.32 25.65
CA SER A 141 -15.45 -9.59 25.43
C SER A 141 -15.87 -8.77 26.65
N ALA A 142 -15.61 -9.27 27.87
CA ALA A 142 -15.88 -8.53 29.11
C ALA A 142 -15.02 -7.26 29.26
N LEU A 143 -13.83 -7.24 28.67
CA LEU A 143 -12.95 -6.06 28.65
C LEU A 143 -13.24 -5.15 27.46
N TYR A 144 -13.51 -5.74 26.31
CA TYR A 144 -13.73 -5.04 25.05
C TYR A 144 -15.05 -4.24 25.05
N LEU A 145 -16.17 -4.87 25.43
CA LEU A 145 -17.47 -4.26 25.34
C LEU A 145 -17.65 -2.99 26.19
N PRO A 146 -17.27 -2.95 27.50
CA PRO A 146 -17.39 -1.73 28.29
C PRO A 146 -16.52 -0.59 27.74
N LEU A 147 -15.32 -0.92 27.24
CA LEU A 147 -14.44 0.05 26.62
C LEU A 147 -15.07 0.66 25.35
N MET A 148 -15.67 -0.19 24.49
CA MET A 148 -16.33 0.27 23.26
C MET A 148 -17.58 1.09 23.55
N LEU A 149 -18.42 0.65 24.51
CA LEU A 149 -19.60 1.42 24.93
C LEU A 149 -19.20 2.78 25.53
N TYR A 150 -18.15 2.82 26.36
CA TYR A 150 -17.65 4.08 26.90
C TYR A 150 -17.22 5.03 25.80
N LEU A 151 -16.50 4.52 24.78
CA LEU A 151 -16.05 5.33 23.67
C LEU A 151 -17.20 5.83 22.80
N VAL A 152 -18.19 4.98 22.50
CA VAL A 152 -19.39 5.38 21.76
C VAL A 152 -20.18 6.46 22.50
N ILE A 153 -20.25 6.37 23.84
CA ILE A 153 -20.96 7.36 24.66
C ILE A 153 -20.20 8.68 24.75
N VAL A 154 -18.88 8.66 24.98
CA VAL A 154 -18.08 9.87 25.19
C VAL A 154 -17.77 10.62 23.89
N PHE A 155 -17.60 9.89 22.81
CA PHE A 155 -17.18 10.46 21.52
C PHE A 155 -18.27 10.44 20.45
N GLY A 156 -19.44 9.88 20.75
CA GLY A 156 -20.55 9.78 19.80
C GLY A 156 -20.96 11.15 19.25
N ASP A 157 -21.02 12.16 20.10
CA ASP A 157 -21.37 13.53 19.72
C ASP A 157 -20.24 14.26 18.95
N ALA A 158 -18.97 13.92 19.23
CA ALA A 158 -17.80 14.56 18.58
C ALA A 158 -17.47 13.96 17.20
N LEU A 159 -17.98 12.78 16.89
CA LEU A 159 -17.67 12.04 15.67
C LEU A 159 -18.68 12.23 14.55
N ASP A 160 -19.84 12.77 14.85
CA ASP A 160 -20.89 13.01 13.85
C ASP A 160 -20.48 14.07 12.83
N ASP A 161 -19.58 14.99 13.19
CA ASP A 161 -19.20 16.12 12.36
C ASP A 161 -17.95 15.93 11.49
N ASN A 162 -17.00 15.05 11.80
CA ASN A 162 -15.67 15.11 11.15
C ASN A 162 -14.96 13.82 10.77
N ILE A 163 -15.31 12.63 11.28
CA ILE A 163 -14.55 11.40 11.00
C ILE A 163 -15.49 10.20 10.82
N GLY A 164 -15.55 9.68 9.60
CA GLY A 164 -16.42 8.55 9.29
C GLY A 164 -16.13 7.28 10.12
N PHE A 165 -17.15 6.40 10.20
CA PHE A 165 -17.24 5.10 10.87
C PHE A 165 -15.94 4.24 10.94
N TRP A 166 -15.01 4.42 10.00
CA TRP A 166 -13.76 3.64 9.91
C TRP A 166 -12.64 4.09 10.87
N ALA A 167 -12.77 5.24 11.51
CA ALA A 167 -11.74 5.72 12.45
C ALA A 167 -11.68 4.89 13.74
N TRP A 168 -12.78 4.30 14.16
CA TRP A 168 -12.91 3.52 15.38
C TRP A 168 -12.22 2.15 15.33
N PRO A 169 -12.45 1.33 14.31
CA PRO A 169 -11.72 0.07 14.14
C PRO A 169 -10.21 0.28 14.04
N MET A 170 -9.77 1.38 13.39
CA MET A 170 -8.35 1.70 13.27
C MET A 170 -7.70 2.06 14.60
N LEU A 171 -8.37 2.80 15.47
CA LEU A 171 -7.85 3.18 16.79
C LEU A 171 -7.65 1.95 17.69
N PHE A 172 -8.57 0.99 17.63
CA PHE A 172 -8.52 -0.23 18.45
C PHE A 172 -7.59 -1.30 17.90
N ALA A 173 -7.53 -1.46 16.57
CA ALA A 173 -6.47 -2.21 15.93
C ALA A 173 -5.11 -1.68 16.40
N ALA A 174 -4.98 -0.38 16.57
CA ALA A 174 -3.78 0.28 17.04
C ALA A 174 -3.37 -0.18 18.46
N ILE A 175 -4.24 -0.21 19.39
CA ILE A 175 -3.94 -0.52 20.80
C ILE A 175 -3.62 -2.01 21.01
N GLY A 176 -4.30 -2.93 20.34
CA GLY A 176 -4.12 -4.38 20.51
C GLY A 176 -2.85 -4.97 19.88
N ALA A 177 -2.45 -4.48 18.71
CA ALA A 177 -1.32 -5.05 17.95
C ALA A 177 0.06 -4.71 18.54
N THR A 178 0.19 -3.62 19.30
CA THR A 178 1.48 -3.20 19.86
C THR A 178 2.07 -4.20 20.85
N SER A 179 1.24 -4.92 21.58
CA SER A 179 1.69 -5.92 22.57
C SER A 179 2.06 -7.28 21.93
N PHE A 180 1.45 -7.63 20.82
CA PHE A 180 1.57 -8.94 20.18
C PHE A 180 2.72 -9.01 19.16
N ALA A 181 2.95 -7.93 18.42
CA ALA A 181 3.99 -7.86 17.39
C ALA A 181 5.41 -7.95 17.97
N ARG A 182 5.63 -7.45 19.19
CA ARG A 182 6.96 -7.33 19.78
C ARG A 182 7.67 -8.66 20.06
N LYS A 183 6.94 -9.74 20.36
CA LYS A 183 7.55 -11.04 20.71
C LYS A 183 7.63 -12.03 19.53
N ARG A 184 6.80 -11.90 18.48
CA ARG A 184 6.71 -12.89 17.39
C ARG A 184 7.39 -12.48 16.10
N VAL A 185 7.51 -11.21 15.77
CA VAL A 185 8.31 -10.77 14.63
C VAL A 185 9.77 -11.20 14.79
N PHE A 186 10.28 -11.25 16.04
CA PHE A 186 11.63 -11.76 16.34
C PHE A 186 11.74 -13.29 16.31
N ALA A 187 10.70 -14.03 16.65
CA ALA A 187 10.73 -15.52 16.66
C ALA A 187 10.47 -16.11 15.25
N PHE A 188 9.63 -15.45 14.44
CA PHE A 188 9.35 -15.87 13.07
C PHE A 188 10.56 -15.69 12.12
N ARG A 189 11.47 -14.79 12.49
CA ARG A 189 12.70 -14.49 11.74
C ARG A 189 13.72 -15.64 11.73
N LYS A 190 13.54 -16.65 12.60
CA LYS A 190 14.50 -17.77 12.76
C LYS A 190 14.07 -19.12 12.15
N SER A 191 12.80 -19.27 11.72
CA SER A 191 12.26 -20.59 11.37
C SER A 191 11.80 -20.78 9.93
N VAL A 192 11.90 -19.78 9.05
CA VAL A 192 11.51 -19.94 7.64
C VAL A 192 12.57 -19.31 6.74
N VAL A 193 13.72 -19.95 6.68
CA VAL A 193 14.53 -19.97 5.46
C VAL A 193 14.37 -21.38 4.91
N PRO A 194 13.48 -21.60 3.94
CA PRO A 194 13.64 -22.78 3.13
C PRO A 194 14.90 -22.53 2.29
N ASP A 195 15.87 -23.41 2.45
CA ASP A 195 16.95 -23.59 1.50
C ASP A 195 16.30 -24.04 0.17
N ILE A 196 15.79 -23.08 -0.56
CA ILE A 196 15.42 -23.27 -1.94
C ILE A 196 16.76 -23.14 -2.65
N ALA A 197 17.37 -24.27 -3.00
CA ALA A 197 18.26 -24.37 -4.13
C ALA A 197 17.46 -23.80 -5.32
N ALA A 198 17.46 -22.49 -5.46
CA ALA A 198 16.79 -21.78 -6.51
C ALA A 198 17.48 -22.19 -7.79
N ASP A 199 16.71 -22.60 -8.77
CA ASP A 199 17.18 -22.62 -10.16
C ASP A 199 17.64 -21.20 -10.49
N THR A 200 18.95 -20.97 -10.32
CA THR A 200 19.61 -19.67 -10.48
C THR A 200 20.06 -19.48 -11.91
N THR A 201 19.68 -20.35 -12.83
CA THR A 201 19.99 -20.17 -14.25
C THR A 201 19.34 -18.87 -14.72
N PRO A 202 20.14 -17.89 -15.21
CA PRO A 202 19.62 -16.64 -15.75
C PRO A 202 18.72 -16.96 -16.95
N THR A 203 17.46 -16.57 -16.86
CA THR A 203 16.49 -16.79 -17.94
C THR A 203 16.18 -15.53 -18.73
N GLU A 204 16.42 -14.36 -18.14
CA GLU A 204 16.18 -13.07 -18.78
C GLU A 204 17.38 -12.15 -18.60
N SER A 205 17.87 -11.59 -19.70
CA SER A 205 18.87 -10.53 -19.69
C SER A 205 18.13 -9.19 -19.78
N CYS A 206 18.12 -8.44 -18.68
CA CYS A 206 17.64 -7.06 -18.68
C CYS A 206 18.83 -6.15 -18.94
N ARG A 207 18.84 -5.43 -20.06
CA ARG A 207 19.94 -4.51 -20.42
C ARG A 207 20.25 -3.56 -19.26
N GLY A 208 21.51 -3.44 -18.89
CA GLY A 208 21.95 -2.55 -17.79
C GLY A 208 21.56 -2.99 -16.39
N MET A 209 20.82 -4.08 -16.22
CA MET A 209 20.33 -4.59 -14.95
C MET A 209 20.85 -6.00 -14.69
N PRO A 210 20.96 -6.44 -13.42
CA PRO A 210 21.24 -7.84 -13.10
C PRO A 210 20.18 -8.76 -13.74
N PRO A 211 20.59 -9.94 -14.25
CA PRO A 211 19.66 -10.86 -14.88
C PRO A 211 18.66 -11.42 -13.87
N LEU A 212 17.45 -11.74 -14.36
CA LEU A 212 16.40 -12.37 -13.59
C LEU A 212 16.37 -13.87 -13.82
N SER A 213 15.98 -14.62 -12.81
CA SER A 213 15.66 -16.06 -12.88
C SER A 213 14.16 -16.29 -12.91
N ARG A 214 13.70 -17.50 -13.30
CA ARG A 214 12.27 -17.86 -13.23
C ARG A 214 11.69 -17.72 -11.83
N ALA A 215 12.48 -17.98 -10.79
CA ALA A 215 12.05 -17.82 -9.41
C ALA A 215 11.72 -16.38 -9.04
N ASP A 216 12.26 -15.41 -9.79
CA ASP A 216 12.09 -13.99 -9.54
C ASP A 216 10.72 -13.45 -9.95
N HIS A 217 10.03 -14.12 -10.86
CA HIS A 217 8.70 -13.73 -11.35
C HIS A 217 7.54 -14.09 -10.41
N LYS A 218 7.83 -14.65 -9.25
CA LYS A 218 6.80 -14.94 -8.24
C LYS A 218 6.23 -13.64 -7.66
N VAL A 219 4.92 -13.63 -7.44
CA VAL A 219 4.26 -12.54 -6.70
C VAL A 219 4.46 -12.80 -5.21
N ALA A 220 5.10 -11.87 -4.50
CA ALA A 220 5.37 -12.00 -3.08
C ALA A 220 4.07 -12.03 -2.26
N MET A 221 4.14 -12.60 -1.07
CA MET A 221 3.00 -12.58 -0.14
C MET A 221 2.66 -11.13 0.27
N ALA A 222 3.68 -10.30 0.49
CA ALA A 222 3.52 -8.87 0.78
C ALA A 222 2.69 -8.15 -0.29
N GLU A 223 2.92 -8.43 -1.57
CA GLU A 223 2.19 -7.83 -2.69
C GLU A 223 0.71 -8.25 -2.76
N ARG A 224 0.34 -9.38 -2.13
CA ARG A 224 -1.03 -9.89 -2.07
C ARG A 224 -1.81 -9.37 -0.88
N ILE A 225 -1.13 -8.87 0.15
CA ILE A 225 -1.78 -8.31 1.34
C ILE A 225 -2.43 -6.97 0.95
N PRO A 226 -3.70 -6.74 1.31
CA PRO A 226 -4.33 -5.45 1.11
C PRO A 226 -3.49 -4.32 1.73
N PRO A 227 -3.28 -3.19 1.04
CA PRO A 227 -2.44 -2.10 1.54
C PRO A 227 -2.81 -1.64 2.95
N ALA A 228 -4.10 -1.56 3.28
CA ALA A 228 -4.56 -1.19 4.61
C ALA A 228 -4.03 -2.11 5.73
N LEU A 229 -3.89 -3.42 5.45
CA LEU A 229 -3.33 -4.38 6.40
C LEU A 229 -1.80 -4.35 6.40
N PHE A 230 -1.20 -4.15 5.23
CA PHE A 230 0.26 -4.08 5.10
C PHE A 230 0.85 -2.89 5.87
N TYR A 231 0.21 -1.72 5.78
CA TYR A 231 0.67 -0.50 6.45
C TYR A 231 0.24 -0.39 7.92
N LEU A 232 -0.61 -1.26 8.41
CA LEU A 232 -1.12 -1.20 9.78
C LEU A 232 0.00 -1.16 10.85
N PRO A 233 1.06 -2.00 10.81
CA PRO A 233 2.17 -1.91 11.75
C PRO A 233 2.92 -0.57 11.70
N LEU A 234 3.02 0.03 10.51
CA LEU A 234 3.65 1.33 10.33
C LEU A 234 2.83 2.44 11.00
N VAL A 235 1.51 2.44 10.80
CA VAL A 235 0.59 3.40 11.46
C VAL A 235 0.71 3.32 12.97
N PHE A 236 0.78 2.11 13.53
CA PHE A 236 1.00 1.91 14.98
C PHE A 236 2.29 2.50 15.46
N ASN A 237 3.38 2.20 14.74
CA ASN A 237 4.68 2.71 15.11
C ASN A 237 4.72 4.25 14.99
N TRP A 238 4.05 4.81 14.00
CA TRP A 238 3.90 6.26 13.85
C TRP A 238 3.19 6.88 15.05
N ILE A 239 2.03 6.35 15.44
CA ILE A 239 1.29 6.82 16.63
C ILE A 239 2.15 6.68 17.88
N ARG A 240 2.80 5.54 18.09
CA ARG A 240 3.69 5.31 19.23
C ARG A 240 4.83 6.32 19.31
N LEU A 241 5.48 6.60 18.18
CA LEU A 241 6.55 7.59 18.11
C LEU A 241 6.02 9.01 18.31
N GLY A 242 4.87 9.34 17.71
CA GLY A 242 4.22 10.63 17.90
C GLY A 242 3.88 10.91 19.35
N LEU A 243 3.32 9.94 20.06
CA LEU A 243 3.05 10.03 21.50
C LEU A 243 4.36 10.17 22.31
N ARG A 244 5.39 9.37 21.97
CA ARG A 244 6.68 9.42 22.65
C ARG A 244 7.38 10.76 22.51
N HIS A 245 7.27 11.41 21.35
CA HIS A 245 7.97 12.66 21.03
C HIS A 245 7.06 13.89 21.07
N GLY A 246 5.80 13.71 21.50
CA GLY A 246 4.85 14.83 21.68
C GLY A 246 4.34 15.45 20.38
N SER A 247 4.57 14.82 19.21
CA SER A 247 4.12 15.36 17.92
C SER A 247 3.93 14.27 16.88
N MET A 248 2.74 14.20 16.29
CA MET A 248 2.42 13.29 15.17
C MET A 248 2.99 13.79 13.83
N THR A 249 3.28 15.08 13.73
CA THR A 249 3.80 15.72 12.52
C THR A 249 5.33 15.88 12.55
N LEU A 250 6.01 15.44 13.60
CA LEU A 250 7.46 15.60 13.73
C LEU A 250 8.27 15.11 12.49
N PRO A 251 7.90 14.02 11.81
CA PRO A 251 8.63 13.60 10.62
C PRO A 251 8.69 14.65 9.52
N THR A 252 7.68 15.54 9.40
CA THR A 252 7.70 16.60 8.38
C THR A 252 8.84 17.60 8.56
N ALA A 253 9.41 17.68 9.76
CA ALA A 253 10.58 18.52 10.07
C ALA A 253 11.88 18.01 9.42
N ALA A 254 11.89 16.79 8.84
CA ALA A 254 13.06 16.29 8.13
C ALA A 254 13.37 17.05 6.82
N ASN A 255 12.35 17.73 6.24
CA ASN A 255 12.54 18.56 5.05
C ASN A 255 11.69 19.84 5.22
N PRO A 256 12.12 20.80 6.05
CA PRO A 256 11.28 21.93 6.47
C PRO A 256 10.95 22.89 5.32
N THR A 257 11.74 22.95 4.27
CA THR A 257 11.52 23.80 3.09
C THR A 257 10.53 23.18 2.09
N ILE A 258 10.24 21.89 2.20
CA ILE A 258 9.28 21.20 1.34
C ILE A 258 7.90 21.17 2.00
N PHE A 259 6.86 21.45 1.21
CA PHE A 259 5.49 21.40 1.70
C PHE A 259 5.18 20.06 2.41
N ASN A 260 4.72 20.13 3.65
CA ASN A 260 4.49 18.97 4.53
C ASN A 260 5.70 18.02 4.66
N GLY A 261 6.94 18.49 4.47
CA GLY A 261 8.13 17.66 4.44
C GLY A 261 8.18 16.66 3.28
N GLY A 262 7.26 16.79 2.31
CA GLY A 262 7.08 15.83 1.23
C GLY A 262 6.33 14.57 1.67
N MET A 263 5.33 14.69 2.54
CA MET A 263 4.48 13.57 2.94
C MET A 263 3.38 13.30 1.91
N TRP A 264 2.68 14.35 1.47
CA TRP A 264 1.68 14.32 0.39
C TRP A 264 1.34 15.73 -0.09
N GLY A 265 0.90 15.83 -1.35
CA GLY A 265 0.39 17.06 -1.93
C GLY A 265 1.47 18.06 -2.34
N GLU A 266 2.73 17.69 -2.25
CA GLU A 266 3.86 18.49 -2.69
C GLU A 266 3.96 18.52 -4.22
N SER A 267 4.53 19.61 -4.74
CA SER A 267 4.88 19.79 -6.14
C SER A 267 6.19 19.07 -6.45
N LYS A 268 6.20 18.23 -7.49
CA LYS A 268 7.42 17.52 -7.94
C LYS A 268 8.50 18.49 -8.41
N SER A 269 8.10 19.57 -9.07
CA SER A 269 9.03 20.58 -9.56
C SER A 269 9.68 21.37 -8.44
N SER A 270 9.02 21.51 -7.27
CA SER A 270 9.60 22.23 -6.13
C SER A 270 10.91 21.62 -5.65
N TYR A 271 11.00 20.30 -5.61
CA TYR A 271 12.26 19.61 -5.29
C TYR A 271 13.36 19.93 -6.29
N PHE A 272 13.03 19.93 -7.58
CA PHE A 272 14.00 20.14 -8.65
C PHE A 272 14.51 21.58 -8.70
N PHE A 273 13.66 22.56 -8.38
CA PHE A 273 14.07 23.96 -8.29
C PHE A 273 14.97 24.23 -7.09
N ASP A 274 14.82 23.45 -6.01
CA ASP A 274 15.62 23.58 -4.80
C ASP A 274 17.06 23.02 -4.95
N VAL A 275 17.31 22.17 -5.96
CA VAL A 275 18.66 21.63 -6.23
C VAL A 275 19.56 22.71 -6.79
N THR A 276 20.77 22.84 -6.22
CA THR A 276 21.79 23.78 -6.69
C THR A 276 22.15 23.59 -8.18
N PRO A 277 22.54 24.65 -8.89
CA PRO A 277 22.93 24.57 -10.30
C PRO A 277 24.02 23.52 -10.59
N ALA A 278 24.97 23.33 -9.66
CA ALA A 278 26.05 22.35 -9.80
C ALA A 278 25.53 20.91 -9.89
N GLU A 279 24.50 20.59 -9.12
CA GLU A 279 23.94 19.23 -9.04
C GLU A 279 22.72 19.03 -9.97
N ARG A 280 22.19 20.09 -10.57
CA ARG A 280 21.01 20.03 -11.46
C ARG A 280 21.23 19.15 -12.69
N LYS A 281 22.45 18.95 -13.13
CA LYS A 281 22.83 18.05 -14.23
C LYS A 281 22.40 16.59 -14.02
N TRP A 282 22.13 16.19 -12.76
CA TRP A 282 21.66 14.85 -12.42
C TRP A 282 20.16 14.69 -12.56
N ILE A 283 19.41 15.79 -12.75
CA ILE A 283 17.97 15.79 -12.92
C ILE A 283 17.65 15.79 -14.41
N ALA A 284 16.71 14.94 -14.83
CA ALA A 284 16.20 15.00 -16.20
C ALA A 284 15.58 16.38 -16.48
N ASP A 285 16.02 17.06 -17.54
CA ASP A 285 15.54 18.40 -17.88
C ASP A 285 14.02 18.45 -17.95
N PHE A 286 13.44 19.54 -17.48
CA PHE A 286 12.01 19.68 -17.38
C PHE A 286 11.55 21.13 -17.54
N VAL A 287 10.31 21.30 -17.94
CA VAL A 287 9.59 22.57 -17.88
C VAL A 287 8.25 22.38 -17.18
N VAL A 288 7.74 23.44 -16.58
CA VAL A 288 6.47 23.46 -15.87
C VAL A 288 5.49 24.35 -16.59
N VAL A 289 4.31 23.84 -16.89
CA VAL A 289 3.26 24.57 -17.61
C VAL A 289 1.97 24.52 -16.80
N LYS A 290 1.33 25.69 -16.64
CA LYS A 290 0.02 25.79 -16.01
C LYS A 290 -1.07 25.74 -17.08
N ARG A 291 -2.03 24.86 -16.93
CA ARG A 291 -3.23 24.77 -17.74
C ARG A 291 -4.26 25.79 -17.27
N ASN A 292 -4.59 26.77 -18.11
CA ASN A 292 -5.57 27.80 -17.77
C ASN A 292 -7.02 27.33 -18.01
N PRO A 293 -8.02 27.87 -17.28
CA PRO A 293 -9.42 27.56 -17.53
C PRO A 293 -9.93 28.24 -18.81
N GLY A 294 -10.84 27.54 -19.53
CA GLY A 294 -11.49 28.03 -20.73
C GLY A 294 -10.96 27.41 -22.02
N THR A 295 -11.81 27.31 -23.04
CA THR A 295 -11.48 26.70 -24.33
C THR A 295 -10.55 27.57 -25.17
N GLU A 296 -10.69 28.90 -25.13
CA GLU A 296 -9.80 29.85 -25.82
C GLU A 296 -8.37 29.86 -25.25
N SER A 297 -8.20 29.37 -24.01
CA SER A 297 -6.88 29.25 -23.38
C SER A 297 -6.07 28.05 -23.82
N LEU A 298 -6.68 27.04 -24.46
CA LEU A 298 -5.97 25.82 -24.87
C LEU A 298 -4.87 26.11 -25.89
N SER A 299 -5.16 26.88 -26.92
CA SER A 299 -4.15 27.27 -27.94
C SER A 299 -2.99 28.05 -27.32
N GLY A 300 -3.30 28.97 -26.39
CA GLY A 300 -2.28 29.69 -25.63
C GLY A 300 -1.47 28.80 -24.70
N ASP A 301 -2.08 27.77 -24.10
CA ASP A 301 -1.37 26.77 -23.27
C ASP A 301 -0.42 25.93 -24.11
N ILE A 302 -0.86 25.48 -25.30
CA ILE A 302 -0.05 24.74 -26.27
C ILE A 302 1.15 25.60 -26.73
N GLU A 303 0.91 26.86 -27.08
CA GLU A 303 1.99 27.76 -27.48
C GLU A 303 3.03 27.97 -26.37
N ARG A 304 2.57 28.19 -25.13
CA ARG A 304 3.47 28.31 -23.97
C ARG A 304 4.27 27.03 -23.72
N ALA A 305 3.63 25.87 -23.82
CA ALA A 305 4.30 24.58 -23.67
C ALA A 305 5.39 24.39 -24.73
N ASN A 306 5.06 24.63 -26.01
CA ASN A 306 6.01 24.50 -27.12
C ASN A 306 7.18 25.49 -26.99
N ARG A 307 6.90 26.75 -26.59
CA ARG A 307 7.95 27.75 -26.36
C ARG A 307 8.87 27.31 -25.21
N ALA A 308 8.31 26.89 -24.07
CA ALA A 308 9.09 26.44 -22.91
C ALA A 308 9.95 25.22 -23.25
N LEU A 309 9.44 24.26 -24.04
CA LEU A 309 10.20 23.10 -24.52
C LEU A 309 11.34 23.52 -25.43
N GLY A 310 11.09 24.48 -26.37
CA GLY A 310 12.10 25.02 -27.25
C GLY A 310 13.22 25.73 -26.50
N ASP A 311 12.87 26.61 -25.54
CA ASP A 311 13.83 27.36 -24.71
C ASP A 311 14.69 26.41 -23.83
N ALA A 312 14.12 25.30 -23.37
CA ALA A 312 14.82 24.29 -22.57
C ALA A 312 15.54 23.22 -23.43
N GLY A 313 15.41 23.24 -24.76
CA GLY A 313 16.01 22.24 -25.64
C GLY A 313 15.48 20.81 -25.41
N ILE A 314 14.21 20.68 -25.02
CA ILE A 314 13.57 19.38 -24.78
C ILE A 314 12.80 18.97 -26.04
N ALA A 315 13.26 17.91 -26.67
CA ALA A 315 12.65 17.33 -27.87
C ALA A 315 11.75 16.12 -27.52
N PHE A 316 10.90 15.74 -28.48
CA PHE A 316 10.16 14.48 -28.41
C PHE A 316 11.09 13.27 -28.64
N PRO A 317 10.82 12.11 -28.00
CA PRO A 317 9.75 11.90 -27.04
C PRO A 317 10.05 12.55 -25.67
N LEU A 318 9.00 12.95 -24.96
CA LEU A 318 9.09 13.48 -23.61
C LEU A 318 8.05 12.81 -22.68
N ILE A 319 8.14 13.05 -21.38
CA ILE A 319 7.16 12.60 -20.39
C ILE A 319 6.34 13.80 -19.91
N ALA A 320 5.02 13.72 -20.08
CA ALA A 320 4.07 14.62 -19.47
C ALA A 320 3.50 13.98 -18.19
N LYS A 321 3.47 14.73 -17.10
CA LYS A 321 2.95 14.28 -15.81
C LYS A 321 2.38 15.44 -15.00
N PRO A 322 1.34 15.20 -14.14
CA PRO A 322 0.91 16.21 -13.18
C PRO A 322 2.05 16.60 -12.23
N ASP A 323 2.21 17.88 -11.96
CA ASP A 323 3.20 18.36 -11.00
C ASP A 323 2.86 17.90 -9.57
N ILE A 324 1.56 17.92 -9.22
CA ILE A 324 1.03 17.28 -8.01
C ILE A 324 0.27 16.02 -8.42
N GLY A 325 0.67 14.85 -7.94
CA GLY A 325 0.01 13.59 -8.29
C GLY A 325 0.75 12.36 -7.74
N TRP A 326 0.03 11.24 -7.66
CA TRP A 326 0.50 10.02 -7.03
C TRP A 326 0.41 8.81 -7.95
N HIS A 327 1.25 7.81 -7.67
CA HIS A 327 1.17 6.47 -8.25
C HIS A 327 1.21 6.41 -9.78
N GLY A 328 1.75 7.42 -10.45
CA GLY A 328 1.85 7.46 -11.91
C GLY A 328 0.54 7.84 -12.63
N HIS A 329 -0.48 8.31 -11.90
CA HIS A 329 -1.68 8.83 -12.55
C HIS A 329 -1.36 10.03 -13.44
N GLY A 330 -1.86 10.01 -14.67
CA GLY A 330 -1.65 11.08 -15.63
C GLY A 330 -0.25 11.11 -16.28
N VAL A 331 0.66 10.21 -15.93
CA VAL A 331 1.96 10.10 -16.60
C VAL A 331 1.75 9.53 -18.00
N ARG A 332 2.28 10.22 -19.02
CA ARG A 332 2.21 9.83 -20.44
C ARG A 332 3.55 10.08 -21.11
N ARG A 333 3.95 9.17 -21.97
CA ARG A 333 4.96 9.42 -22.98
C ARG A 333 4.29 10.17 -24.14
N ILE A 334 4.91 11.23 -24.57
CA ILE A 334 4.45 12.11 -25.64
C ILE A 334 5.48 12.03 -26.77
N ASP A 335 5.08 11.50 -27.90
CA ASP A 335 5.98 11.23 -29.04
C ASP A 335 5.93 12.31 -30.10
N SER A 336 4.92 13.19 -30.08
CA SER A 336 4.73 14.26 -31.09
C SER A 336 4.03 15.48 -30.51
N ALA A 337 4.07 16.59 -31.22
CA ALA A 337 3.34 17.82 -30.89
C ALA A 337 1.82 17.57 -30.82
N GLU A 338 1.27 16.80 -31.76
CA GLU A 338 -0.15 16.44 -31.77
C GLU A 338 -0.54 15.63 -30.51
N ALA A 339 0.31 14.69 -30.08
CA ALA A 339 0.10 13.95 -28.84
C ALA A 339 0.13 14.88 -27.60
N LEU A 340 0.97 15.92 -27.61
CA LEU A 340 1.01 16.94 -26.56
C LEU A 340 -0.28 17.77 -26.53
N GLU A 341 -0.77 18.20 -27.70
CA GLU A 341 -2.04 18.92 -27.80
C GLU A 341 -3.21 18.09 -27.26
N ASN A 342 -3.30 16.83 -27.65
CA ASN A 342 -4.30 15.90 -27.17
C ASN A 342 -4.20 15.68 -25.63
N TYR A 343 -2.98 15.59 -25.11
CA TYR A 343 -2.76 15.47 -23.67
C TYR A 343 -3.25 16.74 -22.94
N LEU A 344 -2.87 17.94 -23.41
CA LEU A 344 -3.28 19.21 -22.83
C LEU A 344 -4.79 19.42 -22.91
N ALA A 345 -5.44 19.02 -24.00
CA ALA A 345 -6.89 19.13 -24.16
C ALA A 345 -7.65 18.33 -23.08
N ASN A 346 -7.12 17.18 -22.67
CA ASN A 346 -7.71 16.29 -21.68
C ASN A 346 -7.16 16.50 -20.26
N PHE A 347 -6.17 17.39 -20.09
CA PHE A 347 -5.58 17.67 -18.76
C PHE A 347 -6.48 18.63 -17.98
N PRO A 348 -6.68 18.43 -16.66
CA PRO A 348 -7.56 19.27 -15.86
C PRO A 348 -7.17 20.75 -15.91
N ALA A 349 -8.16 21.61 -16.15
CA ALA A 349 -7.96 23.06 -16.12
C ALA A 349 -7.52 23.53 -14.72
N SER A 350 -6.77 24.63 -14.68
CA SER A 350 -6.19 25.21 -13.45
C SER A 350 -5.12 24.34 -12.77
N SER A 351 -4.77 23.20 -13.34
CA SER A 351 -3.72 22.32 -12.83
C SER A 351 -2.37 22.59 -13.50
N THR A 352 -1.31 22.25 -12.79
CA THR A 352 0.07 22.39 -13.27
C THR A 352 0.59 21.03 -13.74
N LEU A 353 1.27 21.00 -14.86
CA LEU A 353 1.93 19.82 -15.40
C LEU A 353 3.43 20.07 -15.57
N MET A 354 4.18 18.99 -15.49
CA MET A 354 5.60 18.93 -15.80
C MET A 354 5.77 18.19 -17.12
N LEU A 355 6.52 18.78 -18.04
CA LEU A 355 7.02 18.16 -19.27
C LEU A 355 8.50 17.89 -19.08
N GLN A 356 8.91 16.63 -19.07
CA GLN A 356 10.26 16.20 -18.70
C GLN A 356 10.90 15.43 -19.85
N ARG A 357 12.19 15.65 -20.08
CA ARG A 357 12.98 14.88 -21.05
C ARG A 357 12.81 13.38 -20.81
N TYR A 358 12.53 12.64 -21.87
CA TYR A 358 12.50 11.18 -21.80
C TYR A 358 13.93 10.64 -21.64
N VAL A 359 14.18 9.97 -20.52
CA VAL A 359 15.46 9.31 -20.26
C VAL A 359 15.39 7.88 -20.77
N SER A 360 16.22 7.57 -21.77
CA SER A 360 16.21 6.26 -22.47
C SER A 360 17.01 5.17 -21.75
N TYR A 361 17.67 5.48 -20.64
CA TYR A 361 18.45 4.50 -19.88
C TYR A 361 17.63 3.27 -19.53
N PRO A 362 18.18 2.07 -19.66
CA PRO A 362 17.41 0.83 -19.51
C PRO A 362 17.08 0.48 -18.04
N GLY A 363 17.97 0.82 -17.11
CA GLY A 363 17.82 0.52 -15.69
C GLY A 363 16.96 1.53 -14.96
N GLU A 364 16.27 1.10 -13.88
CA GLU A 364 15.55 1.96 -12.96
C GLU A 364 15.79 1.55 -11.51
N ALA A 365 16.00 2.52 -10.62
CA ALA A 365 16.17 2.29 -9.20
C ALA A 365 15.49 3.37 -8.37
N ALA A 366 15.20 2.99 -7.12
CA ALA A 366 14.81 3.89 -6.05
C ALA A 366 15.92 3.93 -5.01
N VAL A 367 16.46 5.11 -4.75
CA VAL A 367 17.57 5.37 -3.82
C VAL A 367 17.01 6.15 -2.64
N LEU A 368 16.92 5.53 -1.48
CA LEU A 368 16.45 6.17 -0.25
C LEU A 368 17.64 6.68 0.55
N TYR A 369 17.68 7.99 0.76
CA TYR A 369 18.74 8.70 1.44
C TYR A 369 18.27 9.22 2.80
N ALA A 370 19.18 9.26 3.77
CA ALA A 370 18.96 9.92 5.05
C ALA A 370 20.25 10.56 5.58
N ARG A 371 20.09 11.74 6.20
CA ARG A 371 21.12 12.45 6.94
C ARG A 371 20.58 12.83 8.31
N LEU A 372 21.23 12.39 9.37
CA LEU A 372 20.78 12.73 10.72
C LEU A 372 21.05 14.21 11.03
N PRO A 373 20.21 14.85 11.86
CA PRO A 373 20.46 16.21 12.31
C PRO A 373 21.82 16.33 12.99
N GLY A 374 22.61 17.32 12.56
CA GLY A 374 23.97 17.56 13.08
C GLY A 374 25.09 16.78 12.39
N GLU A 375 24.77 15.80 11.51
CA GLU A 375 25.77 15.16 10.66
C GLU A 375 26.11 16.01 9.44
N THR A 376 27.39 16.00 9.06
CA THR A 376 27.89 16.74 7.89
C THR A 376 27.61 16.02 6.59
N SER A 377 27.42 14.70 6.63
CA SER A 377 27.12 13.84 5.49
C SER A 377 26.00 12.86 5.82
N GLY A 378 25.22 12.49 4.83
CA GLY A 378 24.23 11.43 4.92
C GLY A 378 24.68 10.18 4.20
N ARG A 379 23.74 9.23 4.02
CA ARG A 379 24.00 7.96 3.35
C ARG A 379 22.76 7.39 2.71
N ILE A 380 22.95 6.50 1.76
CA ILE A 380 21.87 5.68 1.19
C ILE A 380 21.52 4.59 2.22
N ILE A 381 20.26 4.57 2.65
CA ILE A 381 19.73 3.59 3.61
C ILE A 381 19.00 2.43 2.94
N SER A 382 18.54 2.61 1.69
CA SER A 382 17.96 1.56 0.85
C SER A 382 18.22 1.87 -0.62
N LEU A 383 18.53 0.84 -1.39
CA LEU A 383 18.59 0.86 -2.84
C LEU A 383 17.72 -0.27 -3.37
N THR A 384 16.74 0.05 -4.21
CA THR A 384 15.85 -0.93 -4.82
C THR A 384 15.96 -0.86 -6.32
N LEU A 385 16.32 -1.96 -6.97
CA LEU A 385 16.26 -2.09 -8.42
C LEU A 385 14.82 -2.38 -8.85
N ARG A 386 14.35 -1.67 -9.87
CA ARG A 386 12.97 -1.74 -10.36
C ARG A 386 12.96 -2.29 -11.78
N TYR A 387 12.42 -3.49 -11.93
CA TYR A 387 12.25 -4.13 -13.24
C TYR A 387 10.85 -3.86 -13.75
N PHE A 388 10.77 -3.37 -14.98
CA PHE A 388 9.48 -3.12 -15.62
C PHE A 388 8.70 -4.41 -15.83
N PRO A 389 7.36 -4.34 -15.83
CA PRO A 389 6.56 -5.46 -16.28
C PRO A 389 6.89 -5.79 -17.72
N GLN A 390 7.29 -7.05 -17.96
CA GLN A 390 7.71 -7.53 -19.27
C GLN A 390 7.37 -8.99 -19.46
N VAL A 391 7.31 -9.43 -20.70
CA VAL A 391 7.23 -10.84 -21.10
C VAL A 391 8.32 -11.16 -22.10
N LEU A 392 8.74 -12.41 -22.13
CA LEU A 392 9.80 -12.88 -23.02
C LEU A 392 9.17 -13.62 -24.21
N GLY A 393 9.50 -13.23 -25.42
CA GLY A 393 9.07 -13.88 -26.65
C GLY A 393 9.60 -15.30 -26.76
N ASP A 394 8.76 -16.21 -27.21
CA ASP A 394 9.10 -17.61 -27.49
C ASP A 394 9.09 -17.95 -28.98
N GLY A 395 8.86 -16.95 -29.85
CA GLY A 395 8.77 -17.10 -31.30
C GLY A 395 7.48 -17.79 -31.78
N ARG A 396 6.50 -18.03 -30.90
CA ARG A 396 5.27 -18.81 -31.20
C ARG A 396 4.02 -18.18 -30.62
N SER A 397 4.08 -17.73 -29.37
CA SER A 397 2.93 -17.22 -28.62
C SER A 397 2.76 -15.71 -28.89
N THR A 398 1.51 -15.26 -28.95
CA THR A 398 1.22 -13.83 -28.99
C THR A 398 1.56 -13.17 -27.65
N VAL A 399 1.74 -11.84 -27.65
CA VAL A 399 1.95 -11.06 -26.42
C VAL A 399 0.84 -11.35 -25.40
N ARG A 400 -0.40 -11.46 -25.84
CA ARG A 400 -1.56 -11.83 -25.01
C ARG A 400 -1.39 -13.19 -24.33
N GLN A 401 -0.93 -14.19 -25.09
CA GLN A 401 -0.67 -15.54 -24.55
C GLN A 401 0.51 -15.55 -23.58
N LEU A 402 1.57 -14.80 -23.88
CA LEU A 402 2.73 -14.64 -22.99
C LEU A 402 2.34 -13.97 -21.67
N ILE A 403 1.48 -12.95 -21.68
CA ILE A 403 0.92 -12.33 -20.48
C ILE A 403 0.12 -13.36 -19.67
N ALA A 404 -0.72 -14.16 -20.32
CA ALA A 404 -1.53 -15.19 -19.65
C ALA A 404 -0.65 -16.30 -19.04
N GLY A 405 0.47 -16.64 -19.67
CA GLY A 405 1.44 -17.64 -19.18
C GLY A 405 2.40 -17.16 -18.09
N ASN A 406 2.52 -15.86 -17.87
CA ASN A 406 3.42 -15.29 -16.87
C ASN A 406 2.63 -14.90 -15.61
N ALA A 407 2.91 -15.56 -14.47
CA ALA A 407 2.14 -15.36 -13.22
C ALA A 407 2.11 -13.90 -12.72
N ARG A 408 3.21 -13.16 -12.89
CA ARG A 408 3.30 -11.75 -12.49
C ARG A 408 2.51 -10.84 -13.45
N ALA A 409 2.65 -11.04 -14.75
CA ALA A 409 1.91 -10.31 -15.76
C ALA A 409 0.40 -10.59 -15.67
N GLN A 410 0.02 -11.84 -15.43
CA GLN A 410 -1.36 -12.26 -15.23
C GLN A 410 -1.99 -11.61 -13.99
N TRP A 411 -1.23 -11.40 -12.92
CA TRP A 411 -1.72 -10.75 -11.70
C TRP A 411 -2.26 -9.33 -11.96
N LYS A 412 -1.74 -8.64 -12.98
CA LYS A 412 -2.18 -7.30 -13.42
C LYS A 412 -2.74 -7.31 -14.86
N SER A 413 -3.28 -8.43 -15.28
CA SER A 413 -3.75 -8.61 -16.67
C SER A 413 -4.77 -7.56 -17.11
N ALA A 414 -5.67 -7.11 -16.24
CA ALA A 414 -6.63 -6.05 -16.57
C ALA A 414 -5.94 -4.76 -17.04
N LEU A 415 -4.83 -4.37 -16.40
CA LEU A 415 -4.02 -3.23 -16.82
C LEU A 415 -3.30 -3.51 -18.15
N HIS A 416 -2.62 -4.65 -18.25
CA HIS A 416 -1.76 -5.00 -19.38
C HIS A 416 -2.56 -5.26 -20.66
N LEU A 417 -3.77 -5.79 -20.55
CA LEU A 417 -4.66 -6.04 -21.68
C LEU A 417 -5.53 -4.82 -22.05
N GLY A 418 -5.34 -3.67 -21.38
CA GLY A 418 -6.10 -2.46 -21.67
C GLY A 418 -7.58 -2.51 -21.27
N VAL A 419 -7.98 -3.47 -20.42
CA VAL A 419 -9.36 -3.60 -19.93
C VAL A 419 -9.67 -2.56 -18.85
N ASP A 420 -8.64 -2.07 -18.14
CA ASP A 420 -8.79 -1.01 -17.14
C ASP A 420 -8.48 0.37 -17.74
N PRO A 421 -9.48 1.21 -18.02
CA PRO A 421 -9.27 2.52 -18.62
C PRO A 421 -8.61 3.53 -17.68
N THR A 422 -8.62 3.30 -16.36
CA THR A 422 -8.13 4.27 -15.35
C THR A 422 -6.61 4.34 -15.28
N HIS A 423 -5.91 3.35 -15.84
CA HIS A 423 -4.45 3.18 -15.71
C HIS A 423 -3.71 3.12 -17.05
N ARG A 424 -4.22 3.76 -18.09
CA ARG A 424 -3.59 3.82 -19.43
C ARG A 424 -2.26 4.60 -19.43
N GLY A 425 -1.29 4.17 -18.62
CA GLY A 425 0.12 4.54 -18.78
C GLY A 425 0.85 3.63 -19.76
N VAL A 426 0.13 2.69 -20.37
CA VAL A 426 0.67 1.70 -21.31
C VAL A 426 0.58 2.28 -22.70
N ASP A 427 1.69 2.26 -23.44
CA ASP A 427 1.67 2.46 -24.90
C ASP A 427 0.72 1.43 -25.53
N PRO A 428 0.02 1.75 -26.62
CA PRO A 428 -0.78 0.78 -27.34
C PRO A 428 0.10 -0.43 -27.69
N LEU A 429 -0.12 -1.54 -27.00
CA LEU A 429 0.62 -2.76 -27.22
C LEU A 429 -0.11 -3.61 -28.25
N ASP A 430 0.56 -4.02 -29.32
CA ASP A 430 0.03 -5.01 -30.22
C ASP A 430 0.01 -6.38 -29.51
N LEU A 431 -1.14 -6.69 -28.91
CA LEU A 431 -1.35 -7.90 -28.12
C LEU A 431 -1.38 -9.18 -28.95
N ASP A 432 -1.61 -9.06 -30.26
CA ASP A 432 -1.75 -10.18 -31.17
C ASP A 432 -0.44 -10.44 -31.95
N ARG A 433 0.55 -9.57 -31.79
CA ARG A 433 1.91 -9.77 -32.30
C ARG A 433 2.57 -10.97 -31.64
N VAL A 434 3.32 -11.77 -32.43
CA VAL A 434 4.21 -12.83 -31.94
C VAL A 434 5.63 -12.28 -31.86
N PRO A 435 6.19 -12.06 -30.66
CA PRO A 435 7.55 -11.60 -30.50
C PRO A 435 8.56 -12.70 -30.86
N GLU A 436 9.74 -12.29 -31.35
CA GLU A 436 10.83 -13.23 -31.64
C GLU A 436 11.29 -13.96 -30.36
N GLN A 437 11.93 -15.12 -30.55
CA GLN A 437 12.48 -15.87 -29.44
C GLN A 437 13.55 -15.06 -28.70
N GLY A 438 13.38 -14.85 -27.39
CA GLY A 438 14.27 -14.05 -26.56
C GLY A 438 14.00 -12.55 -26.63
N GLU A 439 13.04 -12.08 -27.41
CA GLU A 439 12.65 -10.68 -27.42
C GLU A 439 11.97 -10.29 -26.10
N VAL A 440 12.49 -9.24 -25.45
CA VAL A 440 11.87 -8.68 -24.23
C VAL A 440 10.80 -7.66 -24.64
N VAL A 441 9.54 -7.99 -24.37
CA VAL A 441 8.40 -7.12 -24.62
C VAL A 441 7.98 -6.45 -23.34
N ARG A 442 8.21 -5.14 -23.24
CA ARG A 442 7.76 -4.34 -22.09
C ARG A 442 6.25 -4.13 -22.18
N ILE A 443 5.51 -4.50 -21.14
CA ILE A 443 4.04 -4.47 -21.12
C ILE A 443 3.46 -3.33 -20.27
N ALA A 444 4.31 -2.51 -19.63
CA ALA A 444 3.89 -1.28 -18.96
C ALA A 444 4.99 -0.21 -19.04
N LEU A 445 4.57 1.05 -19.18
CA LEU A 445 5.48 2.20 -19.23
C LEU A 445 6.12 2.50 -17.87
N ILE A 446 5.37 2.28 -16.78
CA ILE A 446 5.75 2.70 -15.43
C ILE A 446 6.23 1.49 -14.63
N GLY A 447 7.42 1.60 -14.02
CA GLY A 447 8.01 0.59 -13.16
C GLY A 447 7.50 0.64 -11.71
N ASN A 448 6.17 0.69 -11.50
CA ASN A 448 5.61 0.69 -10.15
C ASN A 448 4.87 -0.62 -9.83
N GLN A 449 4.61 -0.86 -8.52
CA GLN A 449 3.91 -2.05 -8.04
C GLN A 449 2.49 -2.17 -8.61
N ARG A 450 1.79 -1.05 -8.85
CA ARG A 450 0.45 -1.06 -9.44
C ARG A 450 0.45 -1.62 -10.86
N ALA A 451 1.51 -1.33 -11.61
CA ALA A 451 1.71 -1.89 -12.95
C ALA A 451 2.29 -3.32 -12.92
N GLY A 452 2.63 -3.86 -11.76
CA GLY A 452 3.19 -5.21 -11.61
C GLY A 452 4.71 -5.27 -11.75
N ALA A 453 5.42 -4.14 -11.59
CA ALA A 453 6.87 -4.11 -11.59
C ALA A 453 7.45 -5.05 -10.51
N LEU A 454 8.62 -5.62 -10.80
CA LEU A 454 9.36 -6.44 -9.86
C LEU A 454 10.40 -5.58 -9.16
N TYR A 455 10.44 -5.62 -7.84
CA TYR A 455 11.43 -4.95 -7.03
C TYR A 455 12.46 -5.93 -6.50
N ARG A 456 13.73 -5.47 -6.46
CA ARG A 456 14.85 -6.24 -5.97
C ARG A 456 15.66 -5.42 -4.99
N ASP A 457 16.01 -6.02 -3.86
CA ASP A 457 16.98 -5.46 -2.93
C ASP A 457 18.33 -5.25 -3.65
N GLY A 458 18.71 -4.00 -3.79
CA GLY A 458 19.91 -3.55 -4.44
C GLY A 458 21.01 -3.14 -3.46
N ARG A 459 20.86 -3.33 -2.14
CA ARG A 459 21.81 -2.83 -1.11
C ARG A 459 23.26 -3.27 -1.36
N ARG A 460 23.46 -4.44 -1.96
CA ARG A 460 24.79 -4.93 -2.35
C ARG A 460 25.52 -4.05 -3.38
N HIS A 461 24.80 -3.18 -4.07
CA HIS A 461 25.33 -2.25 -5.08
C HIS A 461 25.57 -0.84 -4.51
N ILE A 462 25.33 -0.60 -3.23
CA ILE A 462 25.70 0.64 -2.56
C ILE A 462 27.21 0.65 -2.35
N THR A 463 27.86 1.61 -2.98
CA THR A 463 29.31 1.85 -2.87
C THR A 463 29.56 3.22 -2.23
N ALA A 464 30.77 3.46 -1.77
CA ALA A 464 31.16 4.77 -1.26
C ALA A 464 31.02 5.88 -2.31
N ALA A 465 31.31 5.60 -3.58
CA ALA A 465 31.16 6.56 -4.67
C ALA A 465 29.67 6.92 -4.92
N LEU A 466 28.77 5.92 -4.86
CA LEU A 466 27.34 6.15 -4.98
C LEU A 466 26.79 6.93 -3.79
N ASP A 467 27.19 6.57 -2.56
CA ASP A 467 26.83 7.29 -1.33
C ASP A 467 27.24 8.76 -1.40
N GLU A 468 28.52 9.02 -1.74
CA GLU A 468 29.04 10.38 -1.88
C GLU A 468 28.27 11.19 -2.94
N ARG A 469 27.94 10.57 -4.07
CA ARG A 469 27.19 11.22 -5.13
C ARG A 469 25.80 11.67 -4.65
N PHE A 470 25.05 10.79 -4.01
CA PHE A 470 23.72 11.14 -3.51
C PHE A 470 23.76 12.10 -2.31
N ASP A 471 24.81 12.02 -1.48
CA ASP A 471 25.03 12.98 -0.42
C ASP A 471 25.29 14.40 -0.98
N LEU A 472 26.11 14.54 -2.02
CA LEU A 472 26.33 15.83 -2.69
C LEU A 472 25.04 16.39 -3.27
N ILE A 473 24.24 15.58 -3.96
CA ILE A 473 22.95 16.01 -4.53
C ILE A 473 21.98 16.44 -3.42
N ALA A 474 21.84 15.64 -2.38
CA ALA A 474 20.93 15.92 -1.26
C ALA A 474 21.36 17.17 -0.47
N ARG A 475 22.65 17.37 -0.27
CA ARG A 475 23.20 18.58 0.37
C ARG A 475 23.11 19.82 -0.53
N GLY A 476 22.97 19.63 -1.84
CA GLY A 476 22.65 20.67 -2.80
C GLY A 476 21.20 21.15 -2.70
N MET A 477 20.37 20.54 -1.85
CA MET A 477 18.99 20.95 -1.55
C MET A 477 18.94 21.61 -0.17
N THR A 478 18.04 22.58 -0.03
CA THR A 478 17.91 23.35 1.21
C THR A 478 17.30 22.48 2.31
N GLU A 479 18.06 22.24 3.38
CA GLU A 479 17.61 21.48 4.56
C GLU A 479 16.91 20.14 4.22
N PHE A 480 17.39 19.45 3.17
CA PHE A 480 16.89 18.14 2.79
C PHE A 480 17.62 17.04 3.58
N HIS A 481 16.90 16.32 4.43
CA HIS A 481 17.49 15.32 5.33
C HIS A 481 16.99 13.89 5.06
N TYR A 482 15.87 13.73 4.37
CA TYR A 482 15.32 12.41 4.10
C TYR A 482 14.49 12.41 2.82
N GLY A 483 14.71 11.42 1.97
CA GLY A 483 13.87 11.24 0.80
C GLY A 483 14.35 10.15 -0.13
N ARG A 484 13.49 9.82 -1.09
CA ARG A 484 13.74 8.81 -2.12
C ARG A 484 13.91 9.49 -3.48
N PHE A 485 15.01 9.17 -4.13
CA PHE A 485 15.30 9.55 -5.51
C PHE A 485 14.94 8.39 -6.43
N ASP A 486 14.01 8.58 -7.34
CA ASP A 486 13.68 7.62 -8.39
C ASP A 486 14.51 7.95 -9.63
N VAL A 487 15.37 7.03 -10.07
CA VAL A 487 16.40 7.28 -11.08
C VAL A 487 16.34 6.27 -12.23
N ARG A 488 16.70 6.73 -13.44
CA ARG A 488 17.08 5.87 -14.57
C ARG A 488 18.59 5.85 -14.69
N PHE A 489 19.19 4.71 -15.04
CA PHE A 489 20.64 4.55 -15.18
C PHE A 489 21.00 3.64 -16.36
N GLU A 490 22.19 3.84 -16.93
CA GLU A 490 22.64 3.08 -18.10
C GLU A 490 23.00 1.64 -17.73
N SER A 491 23.75 1.45 -16.63
CA SER A 491 24.09 0.12 -16.10
C SER A 491 24.27 0.16 -14.58
N VAL A 492 24.14 -0.99 -13.93
CA VAL A 492 24.38 -1.10 -12.48
C VAL A 492 25.80 -0.72 -12.12
N GLU A 493 26.75 -1.05 -12.96
CA GLU A 493 28.17 -0.71 -12.75
C GLU A 493 28.39 0.81 -12.82
N ALA A 494 27.74 1.51 -13.74
CA ALA A 494 27.79 2.97 -13.82
C ALA A 494 27.11 3.60 -12.60
N LEU A 495 25.93 3.09 -12.21
CA LEU A 495 25.25 3.52 -10.99
C LEU A 495 26.14 3.34 -9.76
N MET A 496 26.83 2.20 -9.61
CA MET A 496 27.76 1.94 -8.50
C MET A 496 28.92 2.94 -8.46
N ARG A 497 29.33 3.52 -9.59
CA ARG A 497 30.33 4.61 -9.63
C ARG A 497 29.74 6.00 -9.37
N GLY A 498 28.41 6.11 -9.20
CA GLY A 498 27.71 7.39 -9.09
C GLY A 498 27.68 8.18 -10.42
N GLU A 499 27.61 7.46 -11.55
CA GLU A 499 27.71 7.99 -12.92
C GLU A 499 26.54 7.50 -13.77
N ASP A 500 26.32 8.10 -14.93
CA ASP A 500 25.37 7.71 -15.99
C ASP A 500 23.96 7.37 -15.47
N PHE A 501 23.44 8.22 -14.59
CA PHE A 501 22.07 8.17 -14.13
C PHE A 501 21.37 9.53 -14.25
N SER A 502 20.06 9.52 -14.22
CA SER A 502 19.24 10.73 -14.20
C SER A 502 18.07 10.59 -13.23
N ILE A 503 17.88 11.58 -12.38
CA ILE A 503 16.79 11.64 -11.40
C ILE A 503 15.51 12.04 -12.13
N LEU A 504 14.48 11.22 -11.98
CA LEU A 504 13.16 11.44 -12.57
C LEU A 504 12.17 12.05 -11.59
N GLU A 505 12.32 11.73 -10.29
CA GLU A 505 11.42 12.15 -9.23
C GLU A 505 12.18 12.13 -7.89
N ILE A 506 11.82 13.09 -7.01
CA ILE A 506 12.26 13.10 -5.62
C ILE A 506 10.99 13.07 -4.77
N ASN A 507 10.99 12.21 -3.75
CA ASN A 507 9.90 12.07 -2.79
C ASN A 507 10.48 12.34 -1.40
N GLY A 508 9.85 13.22 -0.61
CA GLY A 508 10.28 13.55 0.75
C GLY A 508 10.00 12.45 1.75
N ILE A 509 9.46 12.79 2.91
CA ILE A 509 9.21 11.82 3.99
C ILE A 509 8.13 10.77 3.64
N GLY A 510 7.30 11.01 2.62
CA GLY A 510 6.41 10.01 2.04
C GLY A 510 7.15 8.95 1.21
N GLY A 511 8.44 9.12 0.95
CA GLY A 511 9.30 8.15 0.27
C GLY A 511 9.58 6.93 1.15
N GLU A 512 9.30 5.74 0.62
CA GLU A 512 9.44 4.46 1.33
C GLU A 512 10.67 3.67 0.86
N ALA A 513 11.19 2.81 1.74
CA ALA A 513 12.11 1.74 1.39
C ALA A 513 11.31 0.63 0.67
N ILE A 514 11.28 0.67 -0.66
CA ILE A 514 10.44 -0.26 -1.46
C ILE A 514 11.08 -1.62 -1.70
N ASP A 515 12.28 -1.86 -1.18
CA ASP A 515 12.92 -3.19 -1.13
C ASP A 515 12.11 -4.21 -0.31
N CYS A 516 11.24 -3.74 0.62
CA CYS A 516 10.30 -4.60 1.35
C CYS A 516 9.35 -5.39 0.44
N TRP A 517 9.19 -4.99 -0.81
CA TRP A 517 8.40 -5.68 -1.82
C TRP A 517 9.20 -6.72 -2.64
N ASP A 518 10.49 -6.95 -2.34
CA ASP A 518 11.27 -8.01 -2.99
C ASP A 518 10.70 -9.38 -2.61
N PRO A 519 10.26 -10.21 -3.58
CA PRO A 519 9.71 -11.54 -3.30
C PRO A 519 10.67 -12.51 -2.59
N ARG A 520 11.95 -12.20 -2.53
CA ARG A 520 12.97 -13.00 -1.83
C ARG A 520 13.10 -12.63 -0.35
N LEU A 521 12.61 -11.46 0.04
CA LEU A 521 12.67 -11.05 1.43
C LEU A 521 11.50 -11.66 2.21
N PRO A 522 11.71 -12.11 3.45
CA PRO A 522 10.63 -12.55 4.32
C PRO A 522 9.76 -11.34 4.70
N VAL A 523 8.43 -11.53 4.68
CA VAL A 523 7.44 -10.52 5.11
C VAL A 523 7.43 -10.38 6.63
#